data_0cbbd45c39d1001f3558a6a22eb30d00
#
_entry.id   0cbbd45c39d1001f3558a6a22eb30d00
#
_cell.length_a   1.000
_cell.length_b   1.000
_cell.length_c   1.000
_cell.angle_alpha   90.00
_cell.angle_beta   90.00
_cell.angle_gamma   90.00
#
_symmetry.space_group_name_H-M   'P 1'
#
loop_
_entity.id
_entity.type
_entity.pdbx_description
1 polymer ?
#
loop_
_entity_poly.entity_id
_entity_poly.type
_entity_poly.pdbx_seq_one_letter_code
_entity_poly.pdbx_strand_id
1 'polypeptide(L)'
;MNGWKKIYLLAYLLVLTAFTGCGTKIVIVQKADGNSTIEMNLELGKVFEKVLDESTAALNEMSGKQKPDFFYADEIKKSLANAGLKNVKVSSTERTKLNVAFTGKFEFIEGGTNSLNLKLNPESVKKFASSLGSEFNSIMDLFMAPVITGEELSREDYMETLAAIYGKELSDDLAKSTIELTLESASGKKKNFPIPMVQFLMLNEEKNFSIE
;
A
#
# COMPACT_ATOMS: atom_id res chain seq x y z
N MET A 1 -7.40 -9.85 -21.86
CA MET A 1 -7.25 -10.03 -20.40
C MET A 1 -7.11 -8.64 -19.78
N ASN A 2 -8.09 -8.24 -18.97
CA ASN A 2 -8.43 -6.84 -18.71
C ASN A 2 -7.35 -6.11 -17.89
N GLY A 3 -6.93 -4.94 -18.35
CA GLY A 3 -6.00 -4.00 -17.67
C GLY A 3 -6.42 -3.66 -16.23
N TRP A 4 -7.71 -3.78 -15.95
CA TRP A 4 -8.34 -3.57 -14.65
C TRP A 4 -7.78 -4.44 -13.52
N LYS A 5 -7.45 -5.74 -13.79
CA LYS A 5 -6.85 -6.63 -12.78
C LYS A 5 -5.45 -6.18 -12.33
N LYS A 6 -4.70 -5.51 -13.20
CA LYS A 6 -3.37 -4.97 -12.87
C LYS A 6 -3.45 -3.73 -11.99
N ILE A 7 -4.47 -2.91 -12.19
CA ILE A 7 -4.74 -1.71 -11.38
C ILE A 7 -5.12 -2.10 -9.97
N TYR A 8 -6.00 -3.10 -9.82
CA TYR A 8 -6.44 -3.58 -8.50
C TYR A 8 -5.29 -4.12 -7.66
N LEU A 9 -4.36 -4.80 -8.28
CA LEU A 9 -3.28 -5.46 -7.58
C LEU A 9 -2.19 -4.47 -7.10
N LEU A 10 -1.94 -3.38 -7.84
CA LEU A 10 -1.01 -2.36 -7.39
C LEU A 10 -1.61 -1.51 -6.27
N ALA A 11 -2.89 -1.15 -6.40
CA ALA A 11 -3.60 -0.51 -5.30
C ALA A 11 -3.57 -1.40 -4.04
N TYR A 12 -3.65 -2.73 -4.17
CA TYR A 12 -3.46 -3.70 -3.07
C TYR A 12 -2.11 -3.55 -2.39
N LEU A 13 -1.06 -3.52 -3.14
CA LEU A 13 0.28 -3.37 -2.60
C LEU A 13 0.48 -1.96 -2.01
N LEU A 14 -0.08 -0.92 -2.63
CA LEU A 14 -0.04 0.44 -2.09
C LEU A 14 -0.82 0.59 -0.79
N VAL A 15 -1.92 -0.12 -0.64
CA VAL A 15 -2.72 -0.10 0.60
C VAL A 15 -2.05 -0.91 1.71
N LEU A 16 -1.40 -2.03 1.40
CA LEU A 16 -0.56 -2.72 2.39
C LEU A 16 0.53 -1.78 2.95
N THR A 17 0.96 -0.76 2.19
CA THR A 17 1.91 0.24 2.69
C THR A 17 1.33 1.16 3.75
N ALA A 18 0.02 1.33 3.79
CA ALA A 18 -0.66 2.19 4.76
C ALA A 18 -0.53 1.70 6.21
N PHE A 19 -0.23 0.42 6.40
CA PHE A 19 -0.11 -0.19 7.73
C PHE A 19 1.33 -0.29 8.24
N THR A 20 2.28 0.18 7.43
CA THR A 20 3.67 0.08 7.80
C THR A 20 4.09 1.37 8.51
N GLY A 21 4.33 1.30 9.80
CA GLY A 21 5.09 2.33 10.52
C GLY A 21 6.42 2.58 9.79
N CYS A 22 7.12 3.61 10.11
CA CYS A 22 8.38 4.18 9.59
C CYS A 22 9.28 3.45 8.55
N GLY A 23 8.79 2.60 7.64
CA GLY A 23 9.67 1.78 6.80
C GLY A 23 9.21 1.46 5.38
N THR A 24 8.09 2.00 4.90
CA THR A 24 7.62 1.69 3.54
C THR A 24 8.42 2.43 2.48
N LYS A 25 9.02 1.66 1.57
CA LYS A 25 9.69 2.18 0.38
C LYS A 25 9.05 1.62 -0.88
N ILE A 26 8.79 2.50 -1.83
CA ILE A 26 8.27 2.15 -3.15
C ILE A 26 9.21 2.74 -4.19
N VAL A 27 9.70 1.91 -5.08
CA VAL A 27 10.55 2.33 -6.19
C VAL A 27 9.84 1.96 -7.49
N ILE A 28 9.62 2.94 -8.35
CA ILE A 28 9.04 2.75 -9.68
C ILE A 28 10.09 3.14 -10.72
N VAL A 29 10.51 2.18 -11.53
CA VAL A 29 11.51 2.36 -12.58
C VAL A 29 10.84 2.19 -13.93
N GLN A 30 10.82 3.25 -14.73
CA GLN A 30 10.38 3.20 -16.14
C GLN A 30 11.44 2.52 -16.98
N LYS A 31 11.04 1.62 -17.88
CA LYS A 31 11.91 0.97 -18.86
C LYS A 31 11.72 1.57 -20.25
N ALA A 32 12.74 1.45 -21.08
CA ALA A 32 12.70 1.94 -22.46
C ALA A 32 11.60 1.27 -23.32
N ASP A 33 11.15 0.06 -22.96
CA ASP A 33 10.09 -0.67 -23.65
C ASP A 33 8.67 -0.25 -23.24
N GLY A 34 8.54 0.79 -22.40
CA GLY A 34 7.27 1.29 -21.88
C GLY A 34 6.68 0.48 -20.72
N ASN A 35 7.38 -0.57 -20.26
CA ASN A 35 7.03 -1.24 -19.01
C ASN A 35 7.62 -0.50 -17.81
N SER A 36 7.05 -0.71 -16.65
CA SER A 36 7.62 -0.25 -15.38
C SER A 36 7.92 -1.43 -14.46
N THR A 37 9.03 -1.35 -13.75
CA THR A 37 9.29 -2.25 -12.61
C THR A 37 8.88 -1.50 -11.35
N ILE A 38 8.14 -2.18 -10.49
CA ILE A 38 7.73 -1.69 -9.19
C ILE A 38 8.35 -2.59 -8.13
N GLU A 39 9.08 -1.99 -7.22
CA GLU A 39 9.67 -2.64 -6.06
C GLU A 39 9.11 -2.01 -4.80
N MET A 40 8.68 -2.83 -3.85
CA MET A 40 8.06 -2.38 -2.61
C MET A 40 8.67 -3.15 -1.45
N ASN A 41 9.11 -2.42 -0.45
CA ASN A 41 9.56 -2.95 0.82
C ASN A 41 8.59 -2.43 1.89
N LEU A 42 7.84 -3.33 2.49
CA LEU A 42 6.83 -3.05 3.49
C LEU A 42 7.30 -3.55 4.84
N GLU A 43 7.22 -2.71 5.85
CA GLU A 43 7.53 -3.09 7.22
C GLU A 43 6.45 -2.55 8.17
N LEU A 44 5.69 -3.46 8.81
CA LEU A 44 4.70 -3.09 9.81
C LEU A 44 5.41 -2.57 11.07
N GLY A 45 4.97 -1.42 11.56
CA GLY A 45 5.44 -0.87 12.83
C GLY A 45 5.05 -1.76 14.02
N LYS A 46 5.87 -1.75 15.07
CA LYS A 46 5.60 -2.54 16.30
C LYS A 46 4.27 -2.21 16.97
N VAL A 47 3.85 -0.95 16.90
CA VAL A 47 2.56 -0.53 17.46
C VAL A 47 1.42 -1.16 16.68
N PHE A 48 1.52 -1.15 15.36
CA PHE A 48 0.52 -1.76 14.49
C PHE A 48 0.49 -3.28 14.65
N GLU A 49 1.65 -3.94 14.75
CA GLU A 49 1.75 -5.38 15.04
C GLU A 49 1.02 -5.73 16.34
N LYS A 50 1.22 -4.93 17.40
CA LYS A 50 0.55 -5.12 18.69
C LYS A 50 -0.97 -5.01 18.56
N VAL A 51 -1.48 -3.98 17.86
CA VAL A 51 -2.92 -3.79 17.64
C VAL A 51 -3.52 -4.97 16.86
N LEU A 52 -2.84 -5.46 15.81
CA LEU A 52 -3.29 -6.63 15.06
C LEU A 52 -3.30 -7.91 15.94
N ASP A 53 -2.27 -8.10 16.75
CA ASP A 53 -2.19 -9.25 17.66
C ASP A 53 -3.32 -9.22 18.69
N GLU A 54 -3.60 -8.07 19.27
CA GLU A 54 -4.71 -7.90 20.22
C GLU A 54 -6.08 -8.13 19.55
N SER A 55 -6.27 -7.61 18.35
CA SER A 55 -7.52 -7.79 17.59
C SER A 55 -7.76 -9.25 17.16
N THR A 56 -6.70 -10.02 16.96
CA THR A 56 -6.80 -11.43 16.53
C THR A 56 -6.62 -12.43 17.67
N ALA A 57 -6.28 -11.98 18.88
CA ALA A 57 -5.96 -12.85 20.01
C ALA A 57 -7.10 -13.83 20.34
N ALA A 58 -8.34 -13.34 20.41
CA ALA A 58 -9.51 -14.16 20.69
C ALA A 58 -9.75 -15.25 19.61
N LEU A 59 -9.50 -14.93 18.34
CA LEU A 59 -9.63 -15.89 17.23
C LEU A 59 -8.52 -16.94 17.26
N ASN A 60 -7.31 -16.54 17.63
CA ASN A 60 -6.14 -17.42 17.72
C ASN A 60 -6.24 -18.39 18.90
N GLU A 61 -6.72 -17.94 20.06
CA GLU A 61 -6.97 -18.80 21.24
C GLU A 61 -8.00 -19.89 20.92
N MET A 62 -9.08 -19.55 20.21
CA MET A 62 -10.10 -20.51 19.80
C MET A 62 -9.59 -21.55 18.79
N SER A 63 -8.62 -21.19 17.97
CA SER A 63 -8.11 -22.06 16.88
C SER A 63 -6.91 -22.92 17.28
N GLY A 64 -6.25 -22.64 18.42
CA GLY A 64 -5.01 -23.31 18.87
C GLY A 64 -3.83 -23.15 17.89
N LYS A 65 -3.90 -22.19 16.96
CA LYS A 65 -2.89 -21.94 15.92
C LYS A 65 -1.81 -20.98 16.43
N GLN A 66 -0.60 -21.16 15.90
CA GLN A 66 0.45 -20.13 16.06
C GLN A 66 -0.02 -18.81 15.45
N LYS A 67 0.51 -17.69 15.95
CA LYS A 67 0.25 -16.36 15.38
C LYS A 67 0.40 -16.40 13.86
N PRO A 68 -0.62 -16.04 13.09
CA PRO A 68 -0.54 -16.08 11.64
C PRO A 68 0.48 -15.05 11.11
N ASP A 69 1.07 -15.34 9.97
CA ASP A 69 1.82 -14.34 9.22
C ASP A 69 0.87 -13.24 8.75
N PHE A 70 1.29 -11.98 8.83
CA PHE A 70 0.50 -10.87 8.29
C PHE A 70 0.50 -10.84 6.77
N PHE A 71 1.53 -11.41 6.15
CA PHE A 71 1.69 -11.44 4.71
C PHE A 71 1.76 -12.87 4.18
N TYR A 72 0.76 -13.27 3.42
CA TYR A 72 0.72 -14.54 2.70
C TYR A 72 1.48 -14.42 1.37
N ALA A 73 2.82 -14.46 1.42
CA ALA A 73 3.70 -14.18 0.29
C ALA A 73 3.38 -15.03 -0.97
N ASP A 74 3.06 -16.31 -0.80
CA ASP A 74 2.72 -17.20 -1.93
C ASP A 74 1.39 -16.82 -2.59
N GLU A 75 0.39 -16.41 -1.82
CA GLU A 75 -0.89 -15.95 -2.34
C GLU A 75 -0.74 -14.61 -3.09
N ILE A 76 0.03 -13.68 -2.53
CA ILE A 76 0.37 -12.42 -3.19
C ILE A 76 1.09 -12.70 -4.50
N LYS A 77 2.11 -13.57 -4.50
CA LYS A 77 2.85 -13.96 -5.71
C LYS A 77 1.95 -14.56 -6.78
N LYS A 78 1.06 -15.47 -6.38
CA LYS A 78 0.09 -16.11 -7.29
C LYS A 78 -0.88 -15.08 -7.88
N SER A 79 -1.38 -14.16 -7.07
CA SER A 79 -2.30 -13.12 -7.50
C SER A 79 -1.65 -12.16 -8.50
N LEU A 80 -0.39 -11.75 -8.24
CA LEU A 80 0.41 -10.91 -9.14
C LEU A 80 0.66 -11.61 -10.50
N ALA A 81 1.01 -12.89 -10.47
CA ALA A 81 1.21 -13.68 -11.68
C ALA A 81 -0.09 -13.86 -12.48
N ASN A 82 -1.22 -14.15 -11.80
CA ASN A 82 -2.53 -14.28 -12.42
C ASN A 82 -3.04 -12.97 -13.07
N ALA A 83 -2.61 -11.81 -12.54
CA ALA A 83 -2.85 -10.50 -13.15
C ALA A 83 -2.00 -10.24 -14.41
N GLY A 84 -1.13 -11.19 -14.80
CA GLY A 84 -0.29 -11.11 -15.98
C GLY A 84 0.92 -10.21 -15.79
N LEU A 85 1.36 -9.97 -14.56
CA LEU A 85 2.61 -9.29 -14.25
C LEU A 85 3.80 -10.23 -14.46
N LYS A 86 4.93 -9.66 -14.87
CA LYS A 86 6.16 -10.40 -15.17
C LYS A 86 7.19 -10.21 -14.06
N ASN A 87 8.16 -11.11 -14.01
CA ASN A 87 9.29 -11.04 -13.05
C ASN A 87 8.84 -10.91 -11.60
N VAL A 88 7.74 -11.57 -11.25
CA VAL A 88 7.15 -11.48 -9.91
C VAL A 88 8.05 -12.16 -8.90
N LYS A 89 8.51 -11.37 -7.92
CA LYS A 89 9.26 -11.82 -6.75
C LYS A 89 8.50 -11.35 -5.52
N VAL A 90 8.21 -12.25 -4.60
CA VAL A 90 7.59 -11.95 -3.32
C VAL A 90 8.32 -12.75 -2.26
N SER A 91 8.71 -12.10 -1.19
CA SER A 91 9.32 -12.75 -0.03
C SER A 91 8.90 -12.05 1.25
N SER A 92 8.58 -12.83 2.26
CA SER A 92 8.41 -12.38 3.63
C SER A 92 9.63 -12.88 4.43
N THR A 93 10.43 -11.97 4.95
CA THR A 93 11.63 -12.32 5.72
C THR A 93 11.34 -12.41 7.21
N GLU A 94 10.33 -11.70 7.65
CA GLU A 94 9.81 -11.68 9.01
C GLU A 94 8.29 -11.54 8.92
N ARG A 95 7.58 -11.88 9.99
CA ARG A 95 6.11 -11.80 10.08
C ARG A 95 5.56 -10.41 9.67
N THR A 96 6.35 -9.37 9.91
CA THR A 96 5.98 -7.96 9.69
C THR A 96 6.63 -7.35 8.44
N LYS A 97 7.44 -8.12 7.68
CA LYS A 97 8.19 -7.59 6.53
C LYS A 97 7.83 -8.32 5.24
N LEU A 98 7.50 -7.56 4.21
CA LEU A 98 7.20 -8.06 2.89
C LEU A 98 8.00 -7.30 1.83
N ASN A 99 8.69 -8.03 0.97
CA ASN A 99 9.35 -7.50 -0.22
C ASN A 99 8.62 -8.00 -1.45
N VAL A 100 8.26 -7.09 -2.34
CA VAL A 100 7.56 -7.40 -3.58
C VAL A 100 8.24 -6.70 -4.74
N ALA A 101 8.47 -7.42 -5.83
CA ALA A 101 8.92 -6.82 -7.08
C ALA A 101 8.19 -7.45 -8.27
N PHE A 102 7.82 -6.64 -9.25
CA PHE A 102 7.17 -7.10 -10.47
C PHE A 102 7.32 -6.08 -11.60
N THR A 103 7.07 -6.53 -12.84
CA THR A 103 7.15 -5.70 -14.04
C THR A 103 5.83 -5.77 -14.81
N GLY A 104 5.38 -4.63 -15.31
CA GLY A 104 4.17 -4.54 -16.12
C GLY A 104 4.01 -3.19 -16.80
N LYS A 105 2.88 -3.03 -17.51
CA LYS A 105 2.43 -1.75 -18.05
C LYS A 105 1.22 -1.31 -17.24
N PHE A 106 1.22 -0.07 -16.77
CA PHE A 106 0.20 0.47 -15.87
C PHE A 106 -0.34 1.78 -16.43
N GLU A 107 -1.67 1.93 -16.40
CA GLU A 107 -2.36 3.12 -16.94
C GLU A 107 -2.12 4.38 -16.09
N PHE A 108 -1.82 4.21 -14.80
CA PHE A 108 -1.55 5.30 -13.86
C PHE A 108 -0.06 5.71 -13.85
N ILE A 109 0.78 5.04 -14.66
CA ILE A 109 2.19 5.38 -14.88
C ILE A 109 2.33 5.81 -16.33
N GLU A 110 2.61 7.08 -16.53
CA GLU A 110 2.88 7.68 -17.83
C GLU A 110 4.33 8.13 -17.89
N GLY A 111 5.06 7.76 -18.91
CA GLY A 111 6.46 8.14 -18.98
C GLY A 111 7.05 8.09 -20.38
N GLY A 112 8.10 8.84 -20.55
CA GLY A 112 9.00 8.82 -21.71
C GLY A 112 10.42 8.47 -21.27
N THR A 113 11.39 8.71 -22.15
CA THR A 113 12.80 8.43 -21.85
C THR A 113 13.28 9.23 -20.63
N ASN A 114 12.94 10.53 -20.55
CA ASN A 114 13.44 11.45 -19.52
C ASN A 114 12.38 11.83 -18.47
N SER A 115 11.13 11.44 -18.67
CA SER A 115 10.01 11.82 -17.82
C SER A 115 9.29 10.59 -17.27
N LEU A 116 8.72 10.72 -16.10
CA LEU A 116 7.84 9.73 -15.48
C LEU A 116 6.82 10.45 -14.63
N ASN A 117 5.56 10.10 -14.80
CA ASN A 117 4.45 10.62 -14.02
C ASN A 117 3.66 9.47 -13.41
N LEU A 118 3.44 9.53 -12.11
CA LEU A 118 2.58 8.62 -11.36
C LEU A 118 1.34 9.38 -10.90
N LYS A 119 0.16 8.86 -11.25
CA LYS A 119 -1.14 9.40 -10.85
C LYS A 119 -1.77 8.51 -9.77
N LEU A 120 -1.92 9.02 -8.56
CA LEU A 120 -2.68 8.36 -7.50
C LEU A 120 -4.10 8.92 -7.47
N ASN A 121 -5.08 8.07 -7.73
CA ASN A 121 -6.48 8.45 -7.83
C ASN A 121 -7.30 7.77 -6.70
N PRO A 122 -8.12 8.51 -5.93
CA PRO A 122 -8.96 7.97 -4.86
C PRO A 122 -9.85 6.82 -5.32
N GLU A 123 -10.46 6.93 -6.50
CA GLU A 123 -11.33 5.88 -7.05
C GLU A 123 -10.57 4.56 -7.31
N SER A 124 -9.32 4.64 -7.73
CA SER A 124 -8.47 3.47 -7.89
C SER A 124 -8.17 2.81 -6.55
N VAL A 125 -7.91 3.61 -5.52
CA VAL A 125 -7.68 3.15 -4.14
C VAL A 125 -8.96 2.54 -3.56
N LYS A 126 -10.12 3.19 -3.72
CA LYS A 126 -11.44 2.72 -3.27
C LYS A 126 -11.84 1.40 -3.93
N LYS A 127 -11.76 1.32 -5.25
CA LYS A 127 -12.05 0.09 -6.00
C LYS A 127 -11.19 -1.07 -5.52
N PHE A 128 -9.97 -0.77 -5.17
CA PHE A 128 -9.06 -1.76 -4.64
C PHE A 128 -9.47 -2.21 -3.24
N ALA A 129 -9.68 -1.31 -2.28
CA ALA A 129 -10.13 -1.64 -0.94
C ALA A 129 -11.33 -2.60 -0.99
N SER A 130 -12.28 -2.34 -1.90
CA SER A 130 -13.46 -3.19 -2.11
C SER A 130 -13.15 -4.58 -2.69
N SER A 131 -11.95 -4.81 -3.26
CA SER A 131 -11.54 -6.11 -3.82
C SER A 131 -10.85 -7.03 -2.82
N LEU A 132 -10.54 -6.51 -1.62
CA LEU A 132 -9.95 -7.28 -0.53
C LEU A 132 -11.02 -8.19 0.10
N GLY A 133 -10.64 -9.40 0.44
CA GLY A 133 -11.56 -10.35 1.09
C GLY A 133 -12.14 -9.80 2.40
N SER A 134 -13.31 -10.27 2.78
CA SER A 134 -14.11 -9.72 3.89
C SER A 134 -13.40 -9.64 5.24
N GLU A 135 -12.43 -10.49 5.50
CA GLU A 135 -11.66 -10.49 6.77
C GLU A 135 -10.68 -9.31 6.86
N PHE A 136 -10.16 -8.86 5.72
CA PHE A 136 -9.25 -7.72 5.64
C PHE A 136 -10.01 -6.38 5.53
N ASN A 137 -11.20 -6.42 4.94
CA ASN A 137 -12.02 -5.23 4.68
C ASN A 137 -12.36 -4.48 5.99
N SER A 138 -12.68 -5.16 7.08
CA SER A 138 -13.14 -4.49 8.30
C SER A 138 -12.07 -3.57 8.91
N ILE A 139 -10.80 -3.98 8.89
CA ILE A 139 -9.70 -3.16 9.41
C ILE A 139 -9.36 -2.06 8.40
N MET A 140 -9.33 -2.40 7.10
CA MET A 140 -9.05 -1.44 6.04
C MET A 140 -10.13 -0.39 5.89
N ASP A 141 -11.40 -0.80 5.94
CA ASP A 141 -12.55 0.10 5.83
C ASP A 141 -12.46 1.23 6.87
N LEU A 142 -11.99 0.92 8.05
CA LEU A 142 -11.87 1.91 9.11
C LEU A 142 -10.68 2.85 8.93
N PHE A 143 -9.49 2.31 8.57
CA PHE A 143 -8.31 3.15 8.30
C PHE A 143 -8.46 4.00 7.04
N MET A 144 -9.16 3.47 6.04
CA MET A 144 -9.39 4.16 4.77
C MET A 144 -10.81 4.72 4.65
N ALA A 145 -11.54 4.82 5.75
CA ALA A 145 -12.90 5.34 5.76
C ALA A 145 -13.03 6.65 4.97
N PRO A 146 -12.17 7.68 5.11
CA PRO A 146 -12.29 8.90 4.32
C PRO A 146 -12.20 8.65 2.81
N VAL A 147 -11.29 7.78 2.36
CA VAL A 147 -11.14 7.44 0.94
C VAL A 147 -12.33 6.62 0.43
N ILE A 148 -12.83 5.67 1.24
CA ILE A 148 -13.89 4.74 0.84
C ILE A 148 -15.25 5.44 0.83
N THR A 149 -15.56 6.24 1.84
CA THR A 149 -16.84 6.94 1.95
C THR A 149 -16.88 8.24 1.14
N GLY A 150 -15.71 8.83 0.83
CA GLY A 150 -15.59 10.17 0.26
C GLY A 150 -15.92 11.27 1.26
N GLU A 151 -15.92 10.96 2.56
CA GLU A 151 -16.18 11.93 3.61
C GLU A 151 -14.98 12.87 3.78
N GLU A 152 -15.24 14.17 3.75
CA GLU A 152 -14.23 15.19 4.01
C GLU A 152 -14.06 15.36 5.52
N LEU A 153 -13.14 14.57 6.09
CA LEU A 153 -12.71 14.75 7.48
C LEU A 153 -11.51 15.70 7.55
N SER A 154 -11.42 16.49 8.59
CA SER A 154 -10.16 17.17 8.91
C SER A 154 -9.11 16.14 9.34
N ARG A 155 -7.83 16.46 9.21
CA ARG A 155 -6.76 15.58 9.69
C ARG A 155 -6.89 15.33 11.19
N GLU A 156 -7.24 16.35 11.94
CA GLU A 156 -7.45 16.31 13.39
C GLU A 156 -8.56 15.32 13.75
N ASP A 157 -9.75 15.45 13.16
CA ASP A 157 -10.91 14.58 13.42
C ASP A 157 -10.59 13.12 13.06
N TYR A 158 -9.90 12.91 11.93
CA TYR A 158 -9.48 11.58 11.53
C TYR A 158 -8.52 10.95 12.54
N MET A 159 -7.52 11.71 13.02
CA MET A 159 -6.54 11.23 13.98
C MET A 159 -7.17 10.98 15.37
N GLU A 160 -8.14 11.82 15.78
CA GLU A 160 -8.92 11.60 17.00
C GLU A 160 -9.76 10.32 16.90
N THR A 161 -10.40 10.09 15.76
CA THR A 161 -11.16 8.86 15.51
C THR A 161 -10.27 7.61 15.61
N LEU A 162 -9.10 7.63 14.98
CA LEU A 162 -8.14 6.52 15.08
C LEU A 162 -7.66 6.32 16.52
N ALA A 163 -7.38 7.41 17.26
CA ALA A 163 -6.97 7.32 18.65
C ALA A 163 -8.06 6.74 19.55
N ALA A 164 -9.32 7.08 19.30
CA ALA A 164 -10.46 6.56 20.06
C ALA A 164 -10.67 5.06 19.85
N ILE A 165 -10.41 4.55 18.65
CA ILE A 165 -10.67 3.15 18.28
C ILE A 165 -9.46 2.25 18.58
N TYR A 166 -8.26 2.68 18.21
CA TYR A 166 -7.03 1.86 18.26
C TYR A 166 -6.02 2.33 19.30
N GLY A 167 -6.32 3.39 20.01
CA GLY A 167 -5.44 3.99 20.99
C GLY A 167 -4.52 5.08 20.42
N LYS A 168 -4.14 5.99 21.29
CA LYS A 168 -3.32 7.16 20.95
C LYS A 168 -1.94 6.77 20.40
N GLU A 169 -1.37 5.67 20.85
CA GLU A 169 -0.04 5.20 20.46
C GLU A 169 0.01 4.91 18.93
N LEU A 170 -1.01 4.24 18.39
CA LEU A 170 -1.11 3.98 16.96
C LEU A 170 -1.37 5.24 16.15
N SER A 171 -2.24 6.11 16.62
CA SER A 171 -2.53 7.40 15.99
C SER A 171 -1.24 8.25 15.90
N ASP A 172 -0.49 8.37 16.98
CA ASP A 172 0.78 9.12 17.02
C ASP A 172 1.86 8.50 16.10
N ASP A 173 1.90 7.16 15.97
CA ASP A 173 2.83 6.45 15.07
C ASP A 173 2.48 6.70 13.60
N LEU A 174 1.21 6.61 13.24
CA LEU A 174 0.72 6.92 11.89
C LEU A 174 0.95 8.38 11.50
N ALA A 175 0.77 9.32 12.45
CA ALA A 175 1.01 10.74 12.22
C ALA A 175 2.45 11.07 11.82
N LYS A 176 3.41 10.25 12.26
CA LYS A 176 4.85 10.39 11.98
C LYS A 176 5.32 9.53 10.82
N SER A 177 4.50 8.57 10.40
CA SER A 177 4.87 7.61 9.36
C SER A 177 4.84 8.23 7.97
N THR A 178 5.76 7.78 7.11
CA THR A 178 5.97 8.29 5.76
C THR A 178 6.21 7.15 4.79
N ILE A 179 5.62 7.24 3.61
CA ILE A 179 5.92 6.38 2.46
C ILE A 179 7.03 7.06 1.65
N GLU A 180 8.15 6.39 1.48
CA GLU A 180 9.24 6.86 0.62
C GLU A 180 9.00 6.38 -0.82
N LEU A 181 8.45 7.25 -1.67
CA LEU A 181 8.25 6.98 -3.09
C LEU A 181 9.44 7.48 -3.90
N THR A 182 10.10 6.59 -4.62
CA THR A 182 11.14 6.93 -5.58
C THR A 182 10.64 6.65 -7.00
N LEU A 183 10.69 7.66 -7.86
CA LEU A 183 10.48 7.51 -9.29
C LEU A 183 11.84 7.53 -10.01
N GLU A 184 12.01 6.66 -11.00
CA GLU A 184 13.18 6.62 -11.87
C GLU A 184 12.74 6.53 -13.33
N SER A 185 13.13 7.50 -14.15
CA SER A 185 12.86 7.52 -15.59
C SER A 185 13.72 6.49 -16.33
N ALA A 186 13.40 6.20 -17.59
CA ALA A 186 14.19 5.28 -18.42
C ALA A 186 15.63 5.78 -18.70
N SER A 187 15.89 7.08 -18.57
CA SER A 187 17.24 7.65 -18.64
C SER A 187 18.02 7.58 -17.33
N GLY A 188 17.42 7.08 -16.24
CA GLY A 188 18.05 6.99 -14.92
C GLY A 188 17.91 8.25 -14.06
N LYS A 189 17.15 9.28 -14.49
CA LYS A 189 16.80 10.39 -13.60
C LYS A 189 15.95 9.88 -12.45
N LYS A 190 16.26 10.32 -11.22
CA LYS A 190 15.56 9.90 -10.00
C LYS A 190 15.01 11.08 -9.23
N LYS A 191 13.85 10.89 -8.62
CA LYS A 191 13.26 11.84 -7.68
C LYS A 191 12.54 11.11 -6.55
N ASN A 192 12.76 11.57 -5.33
CA ASN A 192 12.14 11.03 -4.13
C ASN A 192 11.01 11.93 -3.67
N PHE A 193 9.92 11.30 -3.23
CA PHE A 193 8.74 11.96 -2.71
C PHE A 193 8.38 11.32 -1.38
N PRO A 194 8.63 11.99 -0.24
CA PRO A 194 8.10 11.57 1.04
C PRO A 194 6.60 11.88 1.09
N ILE A 195 5.79 10.86 1.24
CA ILE A 195 4.33 10.98 1.33
C ILE A 195 3.93 10.71 2.78
N PRO A 196 3.41 11.69 3.53
CA PRO A 196 2.89 11.42 4.87
C PRO A 196 1.81 10.35 4.83
N MET A 197 1.90 9.35 5.70
CA MET A 197 0.97 8.22 5.73
C MET A 197 -0.49 8.68 5.86
N VAL A 198 -0.74 9.62 6.74
CA VAL A 198 -2.08 10.18 6.94
C VAL A 198 -2.63 10.83 5.67
N GLN A 199 -1.78 11.52 4.89
CA GLN A 199 -2.20 12.11 3.61
C GLN A 199 -2.61 11.03 2.58
N PHE A 200 -1.95 9.89 2.62
CA PHE A 200 -2.31 8.75 1.75
C PHE A 200 -3.63 8.10 2.20
N LEU A 201 -3.81 7.90 3.51
CA LEU A 201 -5.03 7.32 4.10
C LEU A 201 -6.27 8.22 3.94
N MET A 202 -6.07 9.52 3.76
CA MET A 202 -7.11 10.52 3.56
C MET A 202 -7.15 11.06 2.12
N LEU A 203 -6.67 10.27 1.15
CA LEU A 203 -6.61 10.71 -0.24
C LEU A 203 -8.03 11.00 -0.77
N ASN A 204 -8.36 12.27 -0.97
CA ASN A 204 -9.65 12.74 -1.45
C ASN A 204 -9.60 13.35 -2.86
N GLU A 205 -8.41 13.59 -3.38
CA GLU A 205 -8.17 14.13 -4.72
C GLU A 205 -7.02 13.41 -5.41
N GLU A 206 -6.96 13.52 -6.75
CA GLU A 206 -5.85 12.97 -7.51
C GLU A 206 -4.53 13.65 -7.15
N LYS A 207 -3.49 12.87 -6.86
CA LYS A 207 -2.13 13.34 -6.64
C LYS A 207 -1.22 12.88 -7.77
N ASN A 208 -0.45 13.81 -8.29
CA ASN A 208 0.51 13.59 -9.36
C ASN A 208 1.94 13.74 -8.84
N PHE A 209 2.78 12.73 -9.11
CA PHE A 209 4.20 12.73 -8.79
C PHE A 209 4.99 12.62 -10.10
N SER A 210 5.85 13.60 -10.40
CA SER A 210 6.51 13.65 -11.70
C SER A 210 8.01 13.94 -11.64
N ILE A 211 8.70 13.34 -12.62
CA ILE A 211 10.06 13.69 -13.06
C ILE A 211 9.93 14.29 -14.46
N GLU A 212 10.54 15.43 -14.66
CA GLU A 212 10.64 16.11 -15.94
C GLU A 212 12.08 16.10 -16.46
#